data_818c548dac92d76f1fbb05442f44278b
#
_entry.id   818c548dac92d76f1fbb05442f44278b
#
_cell.length_a   1.000
_cell.length_b   1.000
_cell.length_c   1.000
_cell.angle_alpha   90.00
_cell.angle_beta   90.00
_cell.angle_gamma   90.00
#
_symmetry.space_group_name_H-M   'P 1'
#
loop_
_entity.id
_entity.type
_entity.pdbx_description
1 polymer ?
#
loop_
_entity_poly.entity_id
_entity_poly.type
_entity_poly.pdbx_seq_one_letter_code
_entity_poly.pdbx_strand_id
1 'polypeptide(L)'
;IYTIAEDLGTIATKYGVDEASIQDIFFNQNISSAIPVAKVIGAAIYKFSSMGIPSYLYAPRDIKLGVVGIGNAEKFQVQDMVKRILRLKDIPKPDHAADALADCICHVTHRSQRI
;
A
#
# COMPACT_ATOMS: atom_id res chain seq x y z
N ILE A 1 3.70 17.86 3.04
CA ILE A 1 4.75 16.81 2.96
C ILE A 1 5.41 16.60 4.31
N TYR A 2 5.86 17.65 4.95
CA TYR A 2 6.50 17.52 6.28
C TYR A 2 5.56 16.86 7.31
N THR A 3 4.32 17.34 7.39
CA THR A 3 3.32 16.80 8.32
C THR A 3 3.04 15.33 8.05
N ILE A 4 2.90 14.94 6.78
CA ILE A 4 2.68 13.55 6.40
C ILE A 4 3.86 12.68 6.82
N ALA A 5 5.08 13.13 6.56
CA ALA A 5 6.29 12.39 6.94
C ALA A 5 6.38 12.21 8.46
N GLU A 6 6.10 13.26 9.22
CA GLU A 6 6.12 13.20 10.68
C GLU A 6 5.06 12.26 11.22
N ASP A 7 3.84 12.29 10.66
CA ASP A 7 2.75 11.40 11.05
C ASP A 7 3.10 9.94 10.77
N LEU A 8 3.69 9.66 9.61
CA LEU A 8 4.13 8.30 9.27
C LEU A 8 5.18 7.80 10.25
N GLY A 9 6.14 8.66 10.61
CA GLY A 9 7.16 8.32 11.60
C GLY A 9 6.58 8.03 12.97
N THR A 10 5.60 8.81 13.40
CA THR A 10 4.90 8.61 14.66
C THR A 10 4.17 7.27 14.69
N ILE A 11 3.44 6.94 13.62
CA ILE A 11 2.71 5.69 13.49
C ILE A 11 3.69 4.51 13.47
N ALA A 12 4.75 4.61 12.69
CA ALA A 12 5.74 3.55 12.55
C ALA A 12 6.41 3.23 13.90
N THR A 13 6.70 4.26 14.69
CA THR A 13 7.28 4.10 16.03
C THR A 13 6.28 3.47 16.98
N LYS A 14 5.03 3.95 16.95
CA LYS A 14 3.99 3.49 17.86
C LYS A 14 3.69 2.00 17.70
N TYR A 15 3.67 1.51 16.47
CA TYR A 15 3.30 0.12 16.18
C TYR A 15 4.49 -0.79 15.90
N GLY A 16 5.71 -0.28 16.02
CA GLY A 16 6.91 -1.09 15.78
C GLY A 16 6.99 -1.64 14.37
N VAL A 17 6.75 -0.80 13.37
CA VAL A 17 6.71 -1.21 11.97
C VAL A 17 8.10 -1.62 11.49
N ASP A 18 8.19 -2.79 10.85
CA ASP A 18 9.44 -3.33 10.31
C ASP A 18 9.61 -3.09 8.82
N GLU A 19 8.53 -3.06 8.08
CA GLU A 19 8.51 -2.89 6.62
C GLU A 19 7.34 -2.02 6.22
N ALA A 20 7.50 -1.28 5.13
CA ALA A 20 6.44 -0.45 4.57
C ALA A 20 6.10 -0.91 3.16
N SER A 21 4.83 -1.00 2.87
CA SER A 21 4.31 -1.35 1.55
C SER A 21 3.56 -0.14 1.00
N ILE A 22 3.92 0.30 -0.20
CA ILE A 22 3.41 1.53 -0.79
C ILE A 22 2.92 1.23 -2.20
N GLN A 23 1.70 1.70 -2.52
CA GLN A 23 1.21 1.62 -3.90
C GLN A 23 1.94 2.63 -4.76
N ASP A 24 2.54 2.17 -5.85
CA ASP A 24 3.30 3.01 -6.76
C ASP A 24 2.39 3.77 -7.71
N ILE A 25 2.98 4.75 -8.41
CA ILE A 25 2.27 5.55 -9.40
C ILE A 25 1.92 4.69 -10.60
N PHE A 26 0.72 4.92 -11.15
CA PHE A 26 0.27 4.25 -12.36
C PHE A 26 0.48 5.20 -13.56
N PHE A 27 1.31 4.79 -14.51
CA PHE A 27 1.76 5.65 -15.62
C PHE A 27 0.68 6.03 -16.64
N ASN A 28 -0.49 5.39 -16.62
CA ASN A 28 -1.61 5.77 -17.48
C ASN A 28 -2.42 6.95 -16.94
N GLN A 29 -2.06 7.44 -15.75
CA GLN A 29 -2.71 8.61 -15.19
C GLN A 29 -2.17 9.89 -15.78
N ASN A 30 -2.96 10.96 -15.69
CA ASN A 30 -2.53 12.30 -16.06
C ASN A 30 -1.28 12.67 -15.23
N ILE A 31 -0.22 13.12 -15.92
CA ILE A 31 1.04 13.50 -15.28
C ILE A 31 0.82 14.56 -14.20
N SER A 32 -0.10 15.51 -14.43
CA SER A 32 -0.41 16.56 -13.47
C SER A 32 -0.91 16.00 -12.13
N SER A 33 -1.64 14.89 -12.15
CA SER A 33 -2.14 14.23 -10.95
C SER A 33 -1.09 13.34 -10.31
N ALA A 34 -0.17 12.81 -11.11
CA ALA A 34 0.87 11.89 -10.64
C ALA A 34 1.99 12.61 -9.89
N ILE A 35 2.33 13.84 -10.27
CA ILE A 35 3.44 14.58 -9.67
C ILE A 35 3.26 14.81 -8.16
N PRO A 36 2.11 15.32 -7.66
CA PRO A 36 1.91 15.45 -6.22
C PRO A 36 2.01 14.13 -5.47
N VAL A 37 1.48 13.06 -6.04
CA VAL A 37 1.54 11.72 -5.45
C VAL A 37 2.99 11.23 -5.39
N ALA A 38 3.76 11.45 -6.45
CA ALA A 38 5.17 11.09 -6.49
C ALA A 38 5.96 11.77 -5.36
N LYS A 39 5.67 13.04 -5.09
CA LYS A 39 6.33 13.78 -4.02
C LYS A 39 6.02 13.19 -2.66
N VAL A 40 4.78 12.81 -2.42
CA VAL A 40 4.37 12.19 -1.15
C VAL A 40 5.02 10.82 -0.99
N ILE A 41 5.04 10.02 -2.04
CA ILE A 41 5.70 8.70 -2.02
C ILE A 41 7.18 8.85 -1.70
N GLY A 42 7.86 9.80 -2.35
CA GLY A 42 9.27 10.07 -2.10
C GLY A 42 9.53 10.48 -0.66
N ALA A 43 8.68 11.34 -0.09
CA ALA A 43 8.78 11.76 1.30
C ALA A 43 8.57 10.58 2.27
N ALA A 44 7.61 9.70 1.96
CA ALA A 44 7.36 8.51 2.77
C ALA A 44 8.56 7.56 2.75
N ILE A 45 9.12 7.31 1.57
CA ILE A 45 10.30 6.44 1.42
C ILE A 45 11.47 7.02 2.21
N TYR A 46 11.72 8.32 2.10
CA TYR A 46 12.78 8.99 2.83
C TYR A 46 12.60 8.82 4.34
N LYS A 47 11.38 9.08 4.83
CA LYS A 47 11.09 8.99 6.26
C LYS A 47 11.33 7.58 6.78
N PHE A 48 10.80 6.57 6.12
CA PHE A 48 10.99 5.19 6.52
C PHE A 48 12.46 4.78 6.45
N SER A 49 13.18 5.18 5.39
CA SER A 49 14.61 4.89 5.26
C SER A 49 15.40 5.50 6.40
N SER A 50 15.05 6.71 6.84
CA SER A 50 15.71 7.39 7.96
C SER A 50 15.51 6.65 9.28
N MET A 51 14.49 5.81 9.38
CA MET A 51 14.17 5.00 10.55
C MET A 51 14.64 3.55 10.41
N GLY A 52 15.35 3.22 9.33
CA GLY A 52 15.78 1.84 9.07
C GLY A 52 14.68 0.92 8.60
N ILE A 53 13.57 1.47 8.12
CA ILE A 53 12.43 0.69 7.64
C ILE A 53 12.48 0.62 6.12
N PRO A 54 12.67 -0.58 5.51
CA PRO A 54 12.66 -0.71 4.06
C PRO A 54 11.25 -0.51 3.50
N SER A 55 11.16 0.14 2.33
CA SER A 55 9.92 0.37 1.62
C SER A 55 9.87 -0.48 0.36
N TYR A 56 8.69 -1.02 0.06
CA TYR A 56 8.43 -1.86 -1.10
C TYR A 56 7.28 -1.25 -1.89
N LEU A 57 7.48 -1.08 -3.19
CA LEU A 57 6.51 -0.44 -4.08
C LEU A 57 5.81 -1.48 -4.94
N TYR A 58 4.50 -1.38 -5.04
CA TYR A 58 3.68 -2.30 -5.85
C TYR A 58 2.77 -1.52 -6.77
N ALA A 59 2.74 -1.90 -8.05
CA ALA A 59 1.81 -1.35 -9.01
C ALA A 59 0.40 -1.87 -8.73
N PRO A 60 -0.66 -1.15 -9.15
CA PRO A 60 -2.03 -1.61 -8.95
C PRO A 60 -2.29 -3.03 -9.46
N ARG A 61 -1.69 -3.39 -10.60
CA ARG A 61 -1.81 -4.74 -11.16
C ARG A 61 -1.23 -5.80 -10.22
N ASP A 62 -0.08 -5.51 -9.61
CA ASP A 62 0.58 -6.43 -8.67
C ASP A 62 -0.30 -6.67 -7.44
N ILE A 63 -0.96 -5.61 -6.95
CA ILE A 63 -1.85 -5.70 -5.80
C ILE A 63 -3.05 -6.58 -6.14
N LYS A 64 -3.66 -6.38 -7.31
CA LYS A 64 -4.77 -7.20 -7.77
C LYS A 64 -4.37 -8.67 -7.90
N LEU A 65 -3.22 -8.94 -8.48
CA LEU A 65 -2.68 -10.29 -8.60
C LEU A 65 -2.43 -10.93 -7.23
N GLY A 66 -1.86 -10.18 -6.30
CA GLY A 66 -1.52 -10.67 -4.97
C GLY A 66 -2.73 -10.92 -4.08
N VAL A 67 -3.82 -10.17 -4.28
CA VAL A 67 -5.02 -10.28 -3.45
C VAL A 67 -6.07 -11.20 -4.07
N VAL A 68 -6.36 -11.04 -5.37
CA VAL A 68 -7.43 -11.77 -6.06
C VAL A 68 -6.88 -12.88 -6.95
N GLY A 69 -5.66 -12.73 -7.44
CA GLY A 69 -5.07 -13.67 -8.40
C GLY A 69 -5.34 -13.30 -9.85
N ILE A 70 -5.95 -12.14 -10.11
CA ILE A 70 -6.28 -11.65 -11.45
C ILE A 70 -5.82 -10.20 -11.56
N GLY A 71 -4.97 -9.91 -12.56
CA GLY A 71 -4.36 -8.57 -12.72
C GLY A 71 -5.34 -7.49 -13.15
N ASN A 72 -6.50 -7.84 -13.67
CA ASN A 72 -7.55 -6.90 -14.06
C ASN A 72 -8.79 -6.99 -13.17
N ALA A 73 -8.63 -7.41 -11.92
CA ALA A 73 -9.73 -7.52 -10.98
C ALA A 73 -10.42 -6.17 -10.80
N GLU A 74 -11.74 -6.21 -10.62
CA GLU A 74 -12.54 -5.04 -10.31
C GLU A 74 -12.32 -4.62 -8.86
N LYS A 75 -12.56 -3.33 -8.56
CA LYS A 75 -12.36 -2.80 -7.21
C LYS A 75 -13.15 -3.58 -6.15
N PHE A 76 -14.40 -3.92 -6.46
CA PHE A 76 -15.24 -4.65 -5.50
C PHE A 76 -14.71 -6.07 -5.23
N GLN A 77 -14.06 -6.70 -6.21
CA GLN A 77 -13.44 -8.01 -6.02
C GLN A 77 -12.27 -7.93 -5.06
N VAL A 78 -11.45 -6.88 -5.17
CA VAL A 78 -10.33 -6.64 -4.26
C VAL A 78 -10.86 -6.40 -2.85
N GLN A 79 -11.86 -5.52 -2.70
CA GLN A 79 -12.46 -5.20 -1.40
C GLN A 79 -13.08 -6.42 -0.73
N ASP A 80 -13.80 -7.23 -1.49
CA ASP A 80 -14.42 -8.44 -0.97
C ASP A 80 -13.37 -9.44 -0.51
N MET A 81 -12.29 -9.59 -1.28
CA MET A 81 -11.21 -10.52 -0.92
C MET A 81 -10.46 -10.05 0.31
N VAL A 82 -10.20 -8.74 0.46
CA VAL A 82 -9.60 -8.17 1.66
C VAL A 82 -10.44 -8.53 2.89
N LYS A 83 -11.75 -8.32 2.79
CA LYS A 83 -12.68 -8.64 3.85
C LYS A 83 -12.59 -10.13 4.24
N ARG A 84 -12.54 -11.01 3.26
CA ARG A 84 -12.48 -12.47 3.48
C ARG A 84 -11.15 -12.91 4.07
N ILE A 85 -10.04 -12.43 3.53
CA ILE A 85 -8.69 -12.79 3.99
C ILE A 85 -8.50 -12.38 5.44
N LEU A 86 -8.91 -11.15 5.78
CA LEU A 86 -8.75 -10.61 7.12
C LEU A 86 -9.90 -10.96 8.06
N ARG A 87 -10.89 -11.69 7.58
CA ARG A 87 -12.06 -12.12 8.35
C ARG A 87 -12.79 -10.96 9.00
N LEU A 88 -12.99 -9.89 8.21
CA LEU A 88 -13.70 -8.71 8.67
C LEU A 88 -15.20 -8.90 8.52
N LYS A 89 -15.97 -8.24 9.38
CA LYS A 89 -17.43 -8.26 9.33
C LYS A 89 -17.94 -7.51 8.09
N ASP A 90 -17.31 -6.37 7.79
CA ASP A 90 -17.69 -5.49 6.68
C ASP A 90 -16.46 -5.09 5.89
N ILE A 91 -16.68 -4.61 4.66
CA ILE A 91 -15.63 -4.04 3.84
C ILE A 91 -15.09 -2.80 4.54
N PRO A 92 -13.74 -2.66 4.69
CA PRO A 92 -13.16 -1.50 5.35
C PRO A 92 -13.55 -0.20 4.66
N LYS A 93 -13.84 0.82 5.45
CA LYS A 93 -14.18 2.16 4.97
C LYS A 93 -13.31 3.20 5.67
N PRO A 94 -12.95 4.29 5.00
CA PRO A 94 -13.22 4.60 3.59
C PRO A 94 -12.47 3.66 2.63
N ASP A 95 -12.69 3.82 1.32
CA ASP A 95 -12.04 3.00 0.27
C ASP A 95 -10.53 2.93 0.43
N HIS A 96 -9.91 4.02 0.87
CA HIS A 96 -8.45 4.09 1.08
C HIS A 96 -7.96 3.06 2.09
N ALA A 97 -8.76 2.73 3.09
CA ALA A 97 -8.40 1.72 4.09
C ALA A 97 -8.33 0.33 3.45
N ALA A 98 -9.30 0.01 2.59
CA ALA A 98 -9.29 -1.26 1.86
C ALA A 98 -8.09 -1.32 0.90
N ASP A 99 -7.77 -0.22 0.21
CA ASP A 99 -6.64 -0.14 -0.70
C ASP A 99 -5.32 -0.37 0.05
N ALA A 100 -5.14 0.25 1.21
CA ALA A 100 -3.94 0.10 2.02
C ALA A 100 -3.79 -1.34 2.53
N LEU A 101 -4.89 -1.96 2.97
CA LEU A 101 -4.87 -3.34 3.43
C LEU A 101 -4.56 -4.31 2.28
N ALA A 102 -5.10 -4.04 1.08
CA ALA A 102 -4.80 -4.84 -0.11
C ALA A 102 -3.31 -4.78 -0.45
N ASP A 103 -2.71 -3.61 -0.37
CA ASP A 103 -1.29 -3.41 -0.59
C ASP A 103 -0.45 -4.23 0.40
N CYS A 104 -0.81 -4.22 1.67
CA CYS A 104 -0.14 -5.00 2.70
C CYS A 104 -0.27 -6.51 2.44
N ILE A 105 -1.44 -6.99 2.04
CA ILE A 105 -1.67 -8.39 1.70
C ILE A 105 -0.78 -8.78 0.51
N CYS A 106 -0.71 -7.94 -0.50
CA CYS A 106 0.15 -8.15 -1.66
C CYS A 106 1.62 -8.30 -1.24
N HIS A 107 2.09 -7.43 -0.35
CA HIS A 107 3.46 -7.46 0.15
C HIS A 107 3.75 -8.77 0.88
N VAL A 108 2.87 -9.19 1.77
CA VAL A 108 3.04 -10.43 2.53
C VAL A 108 3.08 -11.63 1.59
N THR A 109 2.23 -11.65 0.57
CA THR A 109 2.22 -12.70 -0.44
C THR A 109 3.54 -12.75 -1.20
N HIS A 110 4.03 -11.60 -1.65
CA HIS A 110 5.32 -11.50 -2.34
C HIS A 110 6.48 -11.96 -1.47
N ARG A 111 6.49 -11.54 -0.23
CA ARG A 111 7.53 -11.90 0.73
C ARG A 111 7.60 -13.41 0.94
N SER A 112 6.43 -14.07 1.03
CA SER A 112 6.35 -15.51 1.21
C SER A 112 6.90 -16.30 0.03
N GLN A 113 6.94 -15.70 -1.16
CA GLN A 113 7.44 -16.33 -2.38
C GLN A 113 8.94 -16.14 -2.58
N ARG A 114 9.60 -15.35 -1.75
CA ARG A 114 11.04 -15.03 -1.85
C ARG A 114 11.91 -15.98 -1.04
N ILE A 115 11.60 -17.21 -1.00
CA ILE A 115 12.41 -18.19 -0.25
C ILE A 115 13.50 -18.75 -1.14
#